data_fc32e07596e181d0a72ecae5a89d892d
#
_entry.id   fc32e07596e181d0a72ecae5a89d892d
#
_cell.length_a   1.000
_cell.length_b   1.000
_cell.length_c   1.000
_cell.angle_alpha   90.00
_cell.angle_beta   90.00
_cell.angle_gamma   90.00
#
_symmetry.space_group_name_H-M   'P 1'
#
loop_
_entity.id
_entity.type
_entity.pdbx_description
1 polymer ?
#
loop_
_entity_poly.entity_id
_entity_poly.type
_entity_poly.pdbx_seq_one_letter_code
_entity_poly.pdbx_strand_id
1 'polypeptide(L)'
;MLSILIPIYNFKVVDVVLELKAQAEKLDIPFEILCFDDASSTHKDTNITLQKEANIQYRELNNNIGRTKIRNLLVEKAKYNNLLFLDCDITINKPNFLASYAPYFNSGHVVCGGVAYQKEKPEKTQELRWKYGRNREEKNASLRNQSPYQSFTAFNLLAPKDIFQKIAFNEKIIGYGHEDTLFGIELKKEGVTVAHIDNPIIHLGLDEHQVFIEKT
;
A
#
# COMPACT_ATOMS: atom_id res chain seq x y z
N MET A 1 7.93 -12.30 -11.55
CA MET A 1 6.46 -12.26 -11.60
C MET A 1 5.97 -11.46 -10.41
N LEU A 2 4.99 -10.55 -10.60
CA LEU A 2 4.58 -9.55 -9.62
C LEU A 2 3.05 -9.42 -9.56
N SER A 3 2.44 -9.46 -8.37
CA SER A 3 1.06 -9.04 -8.13
C SER A 3 1.07 -7.71 -7.36
N ILE A 4 0.47 -6.67 -7.93
CA ILE A 4 0.28 -5.37 -7.29
C ILE A 4 -1.12 -5.35 -6.69
N LEU A 5 -1.23 -5.08 -5.39
CA LEU A 5 -2.44 -5.23 -4.59
C LEU A 5 -2.89 -3.87 -4.05
N ILE A 6 -4.05 -3.40 -4.50
CA ILE A 6 -4.58 -2.07 -4.17
C ILE A 6 -5.98 -2.22 -3.57
N PRO A 7 -6.12 -2.19 -2.24
CA PRO A 7 -7.42 -2.06 -1.60
C PRO A 7 -7.95 -0.65 -1.81
N ILE A 8 -9.20 -0.53 -2.25
CA ILE A 8 -9.81 0.77 -2.60
C ILE A 8 -10.99 1.04 -1.67
N TYR A 9 -11.06 2.26 -1.14
CA TYR A 9 -12.23 2.78 -0.47
C TYR A 9 -12.37 4.29 -0.70
N ASN A 10 -13.44 4.69 -1.40
CA ASN A 10 -13.79 6.09 -1.66
C ASN A 10 -12.67 6.94 -2.29
N PHE A 11 -11.85 6.36 -3.17
CA PHE A 11 -10.75 7.06 -3.83
C PHE A 11 -10.66 6.75 -5.33
N LYS A 12 -10.27 7.74 -6.14
CA LYS A 12 -10.03 7.59 -7.58
C LYS A 12 -8.62 7.03 -7.80
N VAL A 13 -8.50 5.84 -8.40
CA VAL A 13 -7.20 5.15 -8.56
C VAL A 13 -6.73 5.00 -10.00
N VAL A 14 -7.53 5.43 -10.99
CA VAL A 14 -7.25 5.19 -12.41
C VAL A 14 -5.84 5.67 -12.78
N ASP A 15 -5.48 6.89 -12.41
CA ASP A 15 -4.23 7.51 -12.84
C ASP A 15 -3.00 6.75 -12.28
N VAL A 16 -3.01 6.40 -10.98
CA VAL A 16 -1.91 5.66 -10.36
C VAL A 16 -1.83 4.21 -10.85
N VAL A 17 -2.95 3.57 -11.11
CA VAL A 17 -3.00 2.19 -11.62
C VAL A 17 -2.45 2.12 -13.04
N LEU A 18 -2.79 3.06 -13.91
CA LEU A 18 -2.25 3.12 -15.27
C LEU A 18 -0.75 3.45 -15.29
N GLU A 19 -0.28 4.31 -14.39
CA GLU A 19 1.16 4.57 -14.20
C GLU A 19 1.89 3.29 -13.74
N LEU A 20 1.33 2.55 -12.77
CA LEU A 20 1.89 1.28 -12.32
C LEU A 20 1.92 0.24 -13.44
N LYS A 21 0.86 0.14 -14.26
CA LYS A 21 0.82 -0.73 -15.43
C LYS A 21 1.94 -0.39 -16.41
N ALA A 22 2.09 0.89 -16.76
CA ALA A 22 3.14 1.35 -17.69
C ALA A 22 4.55 1.07 -17.17
N GLN A 23 4.77 1.13 -15.85
CA GLN A 23 6.05 0.75 -15.25
C GLN A 23 6.26 -0.77 -15.21
N ALA A 24 5.20 -1.54 -14.93
CA ALA A 24 5.27 -3.00 -14.88
C ALA A 24 5.56 -3.61 -16.26
N GLU A 25 5.00 -3.05 -17.33
CA GLU A 25 5.28 -3.46 -18.72
C GLU A 25 6.76 -3.29 -19.08
N LYS A 26 7.46 -2.31 -18.48
CA LYS A 26 8.90 -2.09 -18.72
C LYS A 26 9.80 -3.07 -17.96
N LEU A 27 9.28 -3.81 -16.99
CA LEU A 27 10.06 -4.80 -16.22
C LEU A 27 10.28 -6.11 -16.96
N ASP A 28 9.57 -6.33 -18.08
CA ASP A 28 9.63 -7.56 -18.89
C ASP A 28 9.42 -8.84 -18.05
N ILE A 29 8.48 -8.78 -17.11
CA ILE A 29 8.06 -9.89 -16.26
C ILE A 29 6.53 -10.03 -16.28
N PRO A 30 5.99 -11.26 -16.12
CA PRO A 30 4.56 -11.42 -15.91
C PRO A 30 4.09 -10.66 -14.65
N PHE A 31 3.00 -9.88 -14.80
CA PHE A 31 2.41 -9.13 -13.71
C PHE A 31 0.89 -9.11 -13.77
N GLU A 32 0.28 -8.76 -12.66
CA GLU A 32 -1.13 -8.40 -12.53
C GLU A 32 -1.30 -7.24 -11.54
N ILE A 33 -2.39 -6.49 -11.67
CA ILE A 33 -2.80 -5.46 -10.71
C ILE A 33 -4.20 -5.80 -10.24
N LEU A 34 -4.36 -6.05 -8.95
CA LEU A 34 -5.64 -6.34 -8.31
C LEU A 34 -6.13 -5.09 -7.58
N CYS A 35 -7.21 -4.52 -8.07
CA CYS A 35 -7.87 -3.33 -7.53
C CYS A 35 -9.22 -3.77 -6.94
N PHE A 36 -9.27 -4.03 -5.62
CA PHE A 36 -10.51 -4.44 -4.98
C PHE A 36 -11.13 -3.28 -4.21
N ASP A 37 -12.35 -2.95 -4.58
CA ASP A 37 -13.12 -1.84 -4.02
C ASP A 37 -14.00 -2.35 -2.87
N ASP A 38 -13.78 -1.85 -1.68
CA ASP A 38 -14.45 -2.24 -0.44
C ASP A 38 -15.82 -1.56 -0.27
N ALA A 39 -16.66 -1.68 -1.29
CA ALA A 39 -18.00 -1.07 -1.36
C ALA A 39 -17.98 0.47 -1.22
N SER A 40 -17.12 1.13 -2.00
CA SER A 40 -17.07 2.60 -2.07
C SER A 40 -18.44 3.22 -2.41
N SER A 41 -18.69 4.42 -1.92
CA SER A 41 -19.84 5.24 -2.31
C SER A 41 -19.50 6.26 -3.41
N THR A 42 -18.20 6.50 -3.67
CA THR A 42 -17.71 7.48 -4.65
C THR A 42 -16.72 6.84 -5.61
N HIS A 43 -16.51 7.46 -6.77
CA HIS A 43 -15.51 7.11 -7.80
C HIS A 43 -15.68 5.74 -8.50
N LYS A 44 -16.73 4.97 -8.20
CA LYS A 44 -16.98 3.66 -8.83
C LYS A 44 -17.06 3.75 -10.35
N ASP A 45 -17.86 4.70 -10.87
CA ASP A 45 -18.06 4.90 -12.31
C ASP A 45 -16.75 5.23 -13.06
N THR A 46 -15.81 5.84 -12.34
CA THR A 46 -14.49 6.14 -12.89
C THR A 46 -13.58 4.90 -12.79
N ASN A 47 -13.50 4.28 -11.64
CA ASN A 47 -12.59 3.16 -11.38
C ASN A 47 -12.96 1.90 -12.17
N ILE A 48 -14.25 1.65 -12.46
CA ILE A 48 -14.71 0.50 -13.27
C ILE A 48 -14.10 0.48 -14.67
N THR A 49 -13.66 1.62 -15.20
CA THR A 49 -12.99 1.70 -16.49
C THR A 49 -11.72 0.84 -16.55
N LEU A 50 -11.09 0.57 -15.39
CA LEU A 50 -9.92 -0.30 -15.27
C LEU A 50 -10.18 -1.75 -15.70
N GLN A 51 -11.44 -2.21 -15.71
CA GLN A 51 -11.79 -3.56 -16.20
C GLN A 51 -11.48 -3.77 -17.69
N LYS A 52 -11.30 -2.70 -18.45
CA LYS A 52 -10.96 -2.76 -19.88
C LYS A 52 -9.46 -2.96 -20.13
N GLU A 53 -8.65 -2.81 -19.10
CA GLU A 53 -7.20 -2.84 -19.19
C GLU A 53 -6.66 -4.26 -19.00
N ALA A 54 -5.77 -4.70 -19.88
CA ALA A 54 -5.09 -5.97 -19.74
C ALA A 54 -4.23 -6.00 -18.46
N ASN A 55 -4.17 -7.16 -17.81
CA ASN A 55 -3.44 -7.40 -16.56
C ASN A 55 -3.97 -6.62 -15.35
N ILE A 56 -5.13 -5.96 -15.45
CA ILE A 56 -5.80 -5.30 -14.33
C ILE A 56 -7.12 -6.02 -14.04
N GLN A 57 -7.34 -6.35 -12.77
CA GLN A 57 -8.60 -6.84 -12.26
C GLN A 57 -9.18 -5.81 -11.29
N TYR A 58 -10.19 -5.07 -11.70
CA TYR A 58 -11.01 -4.25 -10.81
C TYR A 58 -12.25 -5.04 -10.38
N ARG A 59 -12.49 -5.10 -9.07
CA ARG A 59 -13.62 -5.80 -8.48
C ARG A 59 -14.24 -4.99 -7.36
N GLU A 60 -15.54 -4.73 -7.44
CA GLU A 60 -16.33 -4.16 -6.35
C GLU A 60 -16.85 -5.26 -5.43
N LEU A 61 -16.77 -5.04 -4.13
CA LEU A 61 -17.43 -5.87 -3.11
C LEU A 61 -18.83 -5.36 -2.84
N ASN A 62 -19.73 -6.27 -2.47
CA ASN A 62 -21.11 -5.92 -2.15
C ASN A 62 -21.24 -5.15 -0.82
N ASN A 63 -20.32 -5.39 0.12
CA ASN A 63 -20.29 -4.78 1.44
C ASN A 63 -18.86 -4.39 1.81
N ASN A 64 -18.73 -3.34 2.62
CA ASN A 64 -17.45 -2.98 3.22
C ASN A 64 -17.06 -4.04 4.25
N ILE A 65 -15.94 -4.72 4.01
CA ILE A 65 -15.41 -5.77 4.88
C ILE A 65 -14.25 -5.29 5.76
N GLY A 66 -13.75 -4.10 5.50
CA GLY A 66 -12.70 -3.45 6.26
C GLY A 66 -11.28 -3.77 5.80
N ARG A 67 -10.36 -2.92 6.23
CA ARG A 67 -8.99 -2.80 5.74
C ARG A 67 -8.18 -4.10 5.82
N THR A 68 -8.26 -4.83 6.94
CA THR A 68 -7.52 -6.06 7.14
C THR A 68 -8.05 -7.20 6.29
N LYS A 69 -9.37 -7.34 6.20
CA LYS A 69 -10.02 -8.41 5.42
C LYS A 69 -9.80 -8.24 3.93
N ILE A 70 -9.91 -7.00 3.42
CA ILE A 70 -9.68 -6.78 1.98
C ILE A 70 -8.22 -7.02 1.59
N ARG A 71 -7.25 -6.70 2.46
CA ARG A 71 -5.83 -7.03 2.24
C ARG A 71 -5.61 -8.55 2.22
N ASN A 72 -6.19 -9.30 3.15
CA ASN A 72 -6.12 -10.76 3.15
C ASN A 72 -6.78 -11.37 1.90
N LEU A 73 -7.92 -10.84 1.47
CA LEU A 73 -8.61 -11.27 0.25
C LEU A 73 -7.75 -11.01 -1.00
N LEU A 74 -7.07 -9.88 -1.08
CA LEU A 74 -6.13 -9.57 -2.17
C LEU A 74 -4.98 -10.57 -2.20
N VAL A 75 -4.39 -10.94 -1.05
CA VAL A 75 -3.35 -11.99 -0.97
C VAL A 75 -3.88 -13.33 -1.48
N GLU A 76 -5.08 -13.72 -1.05
CA GLU A 76 -5.71 -14.98 -1.49
C GLU A 76 -5.84 -15.03 -3.01
N LYS A 77 -6.32 -13.95 -3.62
CA LYS A 77 -6.58 -13.85 -5.07
C LYS A 77 -5.33 -13.60 -5.91
N ALA A 78 -4.24 -13.14 -5.32
CA ALA A 78 -3.00 -12.88 -6.03
C ALA A 78 -2.41 -14.16 -6.67
N LYS A 79 -2.03 -14.06 -7.93
CA LYS A 79 -1.50 -15.18 -8.73
C LYS A 79 0.00 -15.41 -8.48
N TYR A 80 0.76 -14.33 -8.25
CA TYR A 80 2.21 -14.38 -8.20
C TYR A 80 2.75 -14.30 -6.77
N ASN A 81 4.01 -14.73 -6.60
CA ASN A 81 4.63 -14.81 -5.28
C ASN A 81 5.17 -13.48 -4.74
N ASN A 82 5.59 -12.56 -5.60
CA ASN A 82 5.98 -11.23 -5.15
C ASN A 82 4.72 -10.36 -5.07
N LEU A 83 4.33 -9.94 -3.87
CA LEU A 83 3.16 -9.11 -3.61
C LEU A 83 3.61 -7.69 -3.27
N LEU A 84 3.19 -6.71 -4.07
CA LEU A 84 3.40 -5.30 -3.76
C LEU A 84 2.07 -4.66 -3.33
N PHE A 85 1.95 -4.36 -2.04
CA PHE A 85 0.82 -3.61 -1.50
C PHE A 85 1.03 -2.11 -1.67
N LEU A 86 0.00 -1.44 -2.15
CA LEU A 86 -0.08 0.02 -2.22
C LEU A 86 -1.46 0.46 -1.76
N ASP A 87 -1.53 1.47 -0.88
CA ASP A 87 -2.83 2.08 -0.54
C ASP A 87 -3.38 2.86 -1.76
N CYS A 88 -4.67 3.14 -1.78
CA CYS A 88 -5.34 3.76 -2.92
C CYS A 88 -5.12 5.29 -3.02
N ASP A 89 -4.87 5.94 -1.90
CA ASP A 89 -4.76 7.40 -1.76
C ASP A 89 -3.31 7.90 -1.93
N ILE A 90 -2.68 7.44 -3.01
CA ILE A 90 -1.29 7.73 -3.32
C ILE A 90 -1.09 8.24 -4.74
N THR A 91 0.07 8.86 -4.97
CA THR A 91 0.62 9.04 -6.32
C THR A 91 2.10 8.65 -6.35
N ILE A 92 2.58 8.35 -7.56
CA ILE A 92 3.96 7.94 -7.82
C ILE A 92 4.58 8.99 -8.74
N ASN A 93 5.67 9.60 -8.30
CA ASN A 93 6.42 10.59 -9.09
C ASN A 93 7.78 10.07 -9.56
N LYS A 94 8.05 8.78 -9.38
CA LYS A 94 9.32 8.13 -9.69
C LYS A 94 9.15 7.21 -10.89
N PRO A 95 9.77 7.48 -12.05
CA PRO A 95 9.55 6.71 -13.29
C PRO A 95 10.10 5.27 -13.21
N ASN A 96 10.94 4.97 -12.22
CA ASN A 96 11.50 3.64 -11.95
C ASN A 96 11.05 3.08 -10.59
N PHE A 97 9.87 3.46 -10.12
CA PHE A 97 9.34 3.04 -8.82
C PHE A 97 9.28 1.51 -8.70
N LEU A 98 8.68 0.81 -9.66
CA LEU A 98 8.62 -0.66 -9.63
C LEU A 98 9.99 -1.30 -9.83
N ALA A 99 10.85 -0.74 -10.68
CA ALA A 99 12.20 -1.25 -10.90
C ALA A 99 13.06 -1.21 -9.63
N SER A 100 12.79 -0.27 -8.71
CA SER A 100 13.48 -0.19 -7.42
C SER A 100 13.21 -1.41 -6.52
N TYR A 101 12.13 -2.15 -6.74
CA TYR A 101 11.81 -3.39 -6.03
C TYR A 101 12.38 -4.65 -6.68
N ALA A 102 12.74 -4.59 -7.97
CA ALA A 102 13.19 -5.77 -8.72
C ALA A 102 14.37 -6.54 -8.06
N PRO A 103 15.37 -5.89 -7.44
CA PRO A 103 16.45 -6.59 -6.75
C PRO A 103 15.99 -7.45 -5.56
N TYR A 104 14.78 -7.22 -5.05
CA TYR A 104 14.23 -7.90 -3.89
C TYR A 104 13.22 -8.99 -4.26
N PHE A 105 12.92 -9.18 -5.56
CA PHE A 105 12.02 -10.25 -5.97
C PHE A 105 12.62 -11.61 -5.60
N ASN A 106 11.80 -12.46 -5.00
CA ASN A 106 12.16 -13.79 -4.51
C ASN A 106 13.30 -13.80 -3.46
N SER A 107 13.59 -12.67 -2.81
CA SER A 107 14.62 -12.59 -1.76
C SER A 107 14.19 -13.24 -0.44
N GLY A 108 12.91 -13.51 -0.26
CA GLY A 108 12.35 -13.94 1.03
C GLY A 108 12.18 -12.80 2.05
N HIS A 109 12.55 -11.58 1.69
CA HIS A 109 12.48 -10.41 2.57
C HIS A 109 11.17 -9.63 2.37
N VAL A 110 10.74 -8.99 3.44
CA VAL A 110 9.73 -7.93 3.43
C VAL A 110 10.44 -6.60 3.22
N VAL A 111 9.99 -5.81 2.22
CA VAL A 111 10.65 -4.56 1.85
C VAL A 111 9.66 -3.41 1.85
N CYS A 112 9.88 -2.39 2.70
CA CYS A 112 9.05 -1.20 2.82
C CYS A 112 9.69 -0.03 2.08
N GLY A 113 8.95 0.58 1.14
CA GLY A 113 9.43 1.71 0.33
C GLY A 113 9.40 3.05 1.05
N GLY A 114 8.49 3.21 2.00
CA GLY A 114 8.26 4.44 2.75
C GLY A 114 7.24 5.37 2.12
N VAL A 115 7.06 6.52 2.74
CA VAL A 115 6.09 7.56 2.37
C VAL A 115 6.75 8.92 2.30
N ALA A 116 6.23 9.78 1.43
CA ALA A 116 6.50 11.19 1.38
C ALA A 116 5.19 11.96 1.27
N TYR A 117 5.24 13.25 1.45
CA TYR A 117 4.11 14.17 1.36
C TYR A 117 4.41 15.26 0.34
N GLN A 118 3.38 15.82 -0.25
CA GLN A 118 3.52 16.97 -1.15
C GLN A 118 4.25 18.11 -0.43
N LYS A 119 5.12 18.82 -1.15
CA LYS A 119 5.89 19.96 -0.60
C LYS A 119 5.01 21.17 -0.39
N GLU A 120 4.04 21.33 -1.27
CA GLU A 120 3.06 22.41 -1.23
C GLU A 120 2.14 22.21 -0.03
N LYS A 121 1.85 23.30 0.65
CA LYS A 121 0.89 23.28 1.76
C LYS A 121 -0.50 22.94 1.23
N PRO A 122 -1.21 22.00 1.89
CA PRO A 122 -2.60 21.72 1.59
C PRO A 122 -3.50 22.85 2.13
N GLU A 123 -4.80 22.69 1.98
CA GLU A 123 -5.80 23.53 2.60
C GLU A 123 -5.62 23.57 4.13
N LYS A 124 -6.04 24.71 4.74
CA LYS A 124 -5.84 24.95 6.19
C LYS A 124 -6.44 23.84 7.05
N THR A 125 -7.56 23.26 6.65
CA THR A 125 -8.25 22.18 7.36
C THR A 125 -7.46 20.86 7.38
N GLN A 126 -6.53 20.64 6.46
CA GLN A 126 -5.71 19.44 6.32
C GLN A 126 -4.26 19.64 6.81
N GLU A 127 -3.88 20.87 7.17
CA GLU A 127 -2.48 21.23 7.50
C GLU A 127 -1.94 20.42 8.70
N LEU A 128 -2.79 20.06 9.67
CA LEU A 128 -2.38 19.28 10.84
C LEU A 128 -1.92 17.88 10.43
N ARG A 129 -2.73 17.15 9.65
CA ARG A 129 -2.38 15.81 9.15
C ARG A 129 -1.11 15.84 8.29
N TRP A 130 -1.00 16.83 7.41
CA TRP A 130 0.18 17.02 6.57
C TRP A 130 1.45 17.30 7.40
N LYS A 131 1.40 18.20 8.39
CA LYS A 131 2.55 18.46 9.28
C LYS A 131 2.96 17.23 10.07
N TYR A 132 1.99 16.49 10.59
CA TYR A 132 2.25 15.24 11.29
C TYR A 132 2.96 14.23 10.37
N GLY A 133 2.43 13.98 9.18
CA GLY A 133 3.02 13.06 8.22
C GLY A 133 4.45 13.43 7.86
N ARG A 134 4.71 14.68 7.51
CA ARG A 134 6.05 15.16 7.17
C ARG A 134 7.06 15.06 8.31
N ASN A 135 6.64 15.27 9.54
CA ASN A 135 7.55 15.27 10.69
C ASN A 135 7.72 13.88 11.34
N ARG A 136 6.72 12.99 11.21
CA ARG A 136 6.70 11.70 11.93
C ARG A 136 6.83 10.49 11.02
N GLU A 137 6.26 10.56 9.82
CA GLU A 137 6.16 9.41 8.90
C GLU A 137 7.18 9.49 7.75
N GLU A 138 7.48 10.71 7.24
CA GLU A 138 8.47 10.93 6.18
C GLU A 138 9.89 10.79 6.73
N LYS A 139 10.39 9.55 6.73
CA LYS A 139 11.73 9.19 7.19
C LYS A 139 12.49 8.45 6.09
N ASN A 140 13.79 8.73 5.95
CA ASN A 140 14.64 7.99 5.02
C ASN A 140 14.85 6.52 5.45
N ALA A 141 15.27 5.68 4.52
CA ALA A 141 15.45 4.25 4.76
C ALA A 141 16.50 3.97 5.84
N SER A 142 17.58 4.76 5.89
CA SER A 142 18.64 4.61 6.90
C SER A 142 18.08 4.72 8.33
N LEU A 143 17.23 5.73 8.57
CA LEU A 143 16.58 5.90 9.88
C LEU A 143 15.57 4.79 10.18
N ARG A 144 14.77 4.39 9.18
CA ARG A 144 13.77 3.31 9.34
C ARG A 144 14.42 1.96 9.62
N ASN A 145 15.58 1.68 9.02
CA ASN A 145 16.35 0.44 9.25
C ASN A 145 16.99 0.35 10.64
N GLN A 146 17.05 1.42 11.43
CA GLN A 146 17.49 1.35 12.83
C GLN A 146 16.47 0.61 13.72
N SER A 147 15.20 0.61 13.33
CA SER A 147 14.12 -0.10 14.02
C SER A 147 13.13 -0.66 12.99
N PRO A 148 13.53 -1.68 12.19
CA PRO A 148 12.82 -2.05 10.98
C PRO A 148 11.39 -2.53 11.23
N TYR A 149 11.15 -3.28 12.29
CA TYR A 149 9.81 -3.78 12.63
C TYR A 149 8.88 -2.69 13.20
N GLN A 150 9.42 -1.72 13.94
CA GLN A 150 8.65 -0.59 14.46
C GLN A 150 8.32 0.43 13.37
N SER A 151 9.16 0.48 12.33
CA SER A 151 8.96 1.34 11.16
C SER A 151 8.18 0.65 10.04
N PHE A 152 7.68 -0.56 10.29
CA PHE A 152 6.90 -1.33 9.32
C PHE A 152 5.57 -0.63 9.02
N THR A 153 5.21 -0.62 7.72
CA THR A 153 3.93 -0.12 7.22
C THR A 153 3.52 -0.89 5.98
N ALA A 154 2.23 -1.15 5.82
CA ALA A 154 1.69 -1.95 4.72
C ALA A 154 1.29 -1.13 3.48
N PHE A 155 1.33 0.20 3.54
CA PHE A 155 0.86 1.07 2.46
C PHE A 155 1.82 1.16 1.24
N ASN A 156 3.06 0.68 1.39
CA ASN A 156 4.07 0.61 0.33
C ASN A 156 5.04 -0.53 0.66
N LEU A 157 4.58 -1.77 0.42
CA LEU A 157 5.15 -2.98 0.96
C LEU A 157 5.31 -4.05 -0.12
N LEU A 158 6.54 -4.48 -0.40
CA LEU A 158 6.81 -5.72 -1.13
C LEU A 158 7.02 -6.86 -0.14
N ALA A 159 6.33 -7.99 -0.34
CA ALA A 159 6.52 -9.19 0.47
C ALA A 159 6.26 -10.47 -0.35
N PRO A 160 6.93 -11.59 -0.04
CA PRO A 160 6.59 -12.89 -0.58
C PRO A 160 5.21 -13.36 -0.10
N LYS A 161 4.44 -14.01 -0.97
CA LYS A 161 3.10 -14.50 -0.66
C LYS A 161 3.08 -15.54 0.46
N ASP A 162 4.10 -16.38 0.57
CA ASP A 162 4.24 -17.42 1.59
C ASP A 162 4.34 -16.87 3.01
N ILE A 163 4.79 -15.63 3.19
CA ILE A 163 4.76 -14.95 4.49
C ILE A 163 3.32 -14.82 4.99
N PHE A 164 2.38 -14.49 4.12
CA PHE A 164 0.97 -14.33 4.48
C PHE A 164 0.25 -15.66 4.77
N GLN A 165 0.84 -16.78 4.42
CA GLN A 165 0.36 -18.09 4.88
C GLN A 165 0.67 -18.33 6.37
N LYS A 166 1.73 -17.70 6.89
CA LYS A 166 2.15 -17.78 8.28
C LYS A 166 1.59 -16.63 9.12
N ILE A 167 1.59 -15.43 8.53
CA ILE A 167 1.19 -14.18 9.21
C ILE A 167 0.14 -13.48 8.35
N ALA A 168 -1.12 -13.52 8.72
CA ALA A 168 -2.18 -12.75 8.08
C ALA A 168 -2.42 -11.43 8.80
N PHE A 169 -3.00 -10.44 8.11
CA PHE A 169 -3.54 -9.26 8.80
C PHE A 169 -4.63 -9.68 9.77
N ASN A 170 -4.55 -9.21 11.01
CA ASN A 170 -5.47 -9.64 12.06
C ASN A 170 -6.87 -9.01 11.88
N GLU A 171 -7.82 -9.83 11.43
CA GLU A 171 -9.21 -9.41 11.15
C GLU A 171 -10.04 -9.05 12.38
N LYS A 172 -9.50 -9.31 13.60
CA LYS A 172 -10.15 -8.89 14.85
C LYS A 172 -9.90 -7.43 15.19
N ILE A 173 -8.94 -6.79 14.52
CA ILE A 173 -8.72 -5.35 14.64
C ILE A 173 -9.83 -4.65 13.87
N ILE A 174 -10.74 -4.03 14.61
CA ILE A 174 -11.85 -3.25 14.06
C ILE A 174 -11.51 -1.78 14.23
N GLY A 175 -11.68 -0.99 13.18
CA GLY A 175 -11.38 0.43 13.16
C GLY A 175 -10.05 0.77 12.51
N TYR A 176 -9.51 1.93 12.85
CA TYR A 176 -8.31 2.49 12.24
C TYR A 176 -7.09 2.33 13.16
N GLY A 177 -5.99 1.84 12.62
CA GLY A 177 -4.67 1.83 13.27
C GLY A 177 -4.28 0.52 13.93
N HIS A 178 -2.98 0.42 14.23
CA HIS A 178 -2.30 -0.68 14.90
C HIS A 178 -2.21 -2.02 14.14
N GLU A 179 -2.92 -2.21 13.00
CA GLU A 179 -2.80 -3.43 12.20
C GLU A 179 -1.38 -3.62 11.66
N ASP A 180 -0.74 -2.55 11.22
CA ASP A 180 0.64 -2.55 10.73
C ASP A 180 1.64 -2.81 11.88
N THR A 181 1.41 -2.19 13.04
CA THR A 181 2.24 -2.42 14.24
C THR A 181 2.20 -3.88 14.67
N LEU A 182 1.01 -4.48 14.73
CA LEU A 182 0.87 -5.89 15.09
C LEU A 182 1.54 -6.79 14.04
N PHE A 183 1.35 -6.50 12.77
CA PHE A 183 1.99 -7.28 11.69
C PHE A 183 3.52 -7.21 11.78
N GLY A 184 4.09 -6.03 12.06
CA GLY A 184 5.54 -5.87 12.30
C GLY A 184 6.05 -6.67 13.50
N ILE A 185 5.26 -6.78 14.58
CA ILE A 185 5.59 -7.62 15.73
C ILE A 185 5.61 -9.11 15.37
N GLU A 186 4.61 -9.56 14.60
CA GLU A 186 4.54 -10.96 14.16
C GLU A 186 5.69 -11.29 13.18
N LEU A 187 6.05 -10.40 12.25
CA LEU A 187 7.23 -10.57 11.39
C LEU A 187 8.49 -10.77 12.21
N LYS A 188 8.67 -10.00 13.29
CA LYS A 188 9.82 -10.14 14.19
C LYS A 188 9.83 -11.48 14.91
N LYS A 189 8.69 -11.95 15.40
CA LYS A 189 8.56 -13.25 16.07
C LYS A 189 8.90 -14.41 15.17
N GLU A 190 8.46 -14.34 13.92
CA GLU A 190 8.72 -15.35 12.89
C GLU A 190 10.14 -15.26 12.27
N GLY A 191 10.96 -14.31 12.72
CA GLY A 191 12.33 -14.14 12.23
C GLY A 191 12.40 -13.67 10.77
N VAL A 192 11.32 -13.07 10.24
CA VAL A 192 11.27 -12.56 8.87
C VAL A 192 12.06 -11.27 8.77
N THR A 193 13.00 -11.19 7.85
CA THR A 193 13.79 -9.97 7.62
C THR A 193 12.92 -8.86 7.02
N VAL A 194 12.91 -7.69 7.67
CA VAL A 194 12.30 -6.46 7.17
C VAL A 194 13.41 -5.48 6.77
N ALA A 195 13.39 -5.05 5.51
CA ALA A 195 14.30 -4.04 4.98
C ALA A 195 13.53 -2.80 4.54
N HIS A 196 14.14 -1.63 4.68
CA HIS A 196 13.58 -0.38 4.19
C HIS A 196 14.45 0.20 3.09
N ILE A 197 13.81 0.69 2.02
CA ILE A 197 14.48 1.35 0.88
C ILE A 197 13.91 2.76 0.66
N ASP A 198 14.68 3.65 0.05
CA ASP A 198 14.22 5.00 -0.31
C ASP A 198 13.45 4.97 -1.64
N ASN A 199 12.25 4.43 -1.57
CA ASN A 199 11.32 4.34 -2.68
C ASN A 199 9.90 4.80 -2.26
N PRO A 200 9.76 6.05 -1.77
CA PRO A 200 8.51 6.51 -1.20
C PRO A 200 7.42 6.70 -2.26
N ILE A 201 6.18 6.42 -1.85
CA ILE A 201 4.97 6.94 -2.48
C ILE A 201 4.66 8.32 -1.91
N ILE A 202 3.88 9.13 -2.63
CA ILE A 202 3.34 10.38 -2.09
C ILE A 202 1.92 10.12 -1.62
N HIS A 203 1.67 10.32 -0.33
CA HIS A 203 0.36 10.16 0.27
C HIS A 203 -0.52 11.38 -0.01
N LEU A 204 -1.75 11.14 -0.49
CA LEU A 204 -2.73 12.15 -0.87
C LEU A 204 -3.90 12.25 0.12
N GLY A 205 -4.13 11.19 0.91
CA GLY A 205 -5.24 11.06 1.85
C GLY A 205 -5.04 11.92 3.10
N LEU A 206 -5.20 13.24 2.98
CA LEU A 206 -5.09 14.16 4.10
C LEU A 206 -6.45 14.35 4.75
N ASP A 207 -6.66 13.72 5.91
CA ASP A 207 -7.85 13.96 6.74
C ASP A 207 -7.92 15.42 7.20
N GLU A 208 -9.12 15.96 7.32
CA GLU A 208 -9.37 17.23 8.01
C GLU A 208 -9.01 17.12 9.49
N HIS A 209 -8.73 18.25 10.13
CA HIS A 209 -8.25 18.31 11.53
C HIS A 209 -9.11 17.48 12.48
N GLN A 210 -10.45 17.64 12.40
CA GLN A 210 -11.38 16.96 13.31
C GLN A 210 -11.28 15.44 13.15
N VAL A 211 -11.36 14.97 11.89
CA VAL A 211 -11.28 13.53 11.55
C VAL A 211 -9.93 12.93 11.97
N PHE A 212 -8.84 13.67 11.75
CA PHE A 212 -7.50 13.23 12.13
C PHE A 212 -7.35 13.06 13.65
N ILE A 213 -7.87 14.02 14.43
CA ILE A 213 -7.83 13.97 15.91
C ILE A 213 -8.66 12.79 16.43
N GLU A 214 -9.84 12.52 15.83
CA GLU A 214 -10.71 11.42 16.24
C GLU A 214 -10.11 10.03 15.94
N LYS A 215 -9.21 9.94 14.95
CA LYS A 215 -8.51 8.70 14.58
C LYS A 215 -7.24 8.44 15.39
N THR A 216 -6.71 9.46 16.12
CA THR A 216 -5.42 9.39 16.83
C THR A 216 -5.62 9.21 18.32
#